data_6f17c11843e5741ac623384630effdcd
#
_entry.id   6f17c11843e5741ac623384630effdcd
#
_cell.length_a   1.000
_cell.length_b   1.000
_cell.length_c   1.000
_cell.angle_alpha   90.00
_cell.angle_beta   90.00
_cell.angle_gamma   90.00
#
_symmetry.space_group_name_H-M   'P 1'
#
loop_
_entity.id
_entity.type
_entity.pdbx_description
1 polymer ?
#
loop_
_entity_poly.entity_id
_entity_poly.type
_entity_poly.pdbx_seq_one_letter_code
_entity_poly.pdbx_strand_id
1 'polypeptide(L)'
;MNVFTILIIAVFVVGYLSIALEGVTRINKSAVALLMCVVCWGFYATGGYVEGAEALNESVLRNLGETGTTLFFLMGAMAIVEIVDRYQGFSFVQKVLRAKSKKGLLWKIGFMTFLLSSVLDNLTTSIVMIMIMRKLVAERADRLWYASMIVVAANAGGAFSPIGDVTTIMLWNGGMITGAGVISHVIVPSLMAFLIPMAIVHTRLKGELQPLDGQSVEKGGYGITAFQRDVVFVLGVGGLCSVPVFHSLTGLPPFVGILSVFGLLWFTTEVMYFRKDPQDESPVRVTRLLPRIDLATIFFFLGILMTVAVLAEIGVLADLGSWLQRTIGNSYLVAGIIGAVSSIVDNVPLVACAMKMYPICQAGADFCIDGQFWQLLSYCAGTGGSILIIGSAAGVVVMGLEKISFGWYFRNITPIALAGYLSGILSYWLLHAL
;
A
#
# COMPACT_ATOMS: atom_id res chain seq x y z
N MET A 1 6.96 -30.39 -18.07
CA MET A 1 7.66 -29.21 -17.45
C MET A 1 9.15 -29.41 -17.57
N ASN A 2 9.86 -28.38 -18.04
CA ASN A 2 11.32 -28.38 -18.07
C ASN A 2 11.88 -28.35 -16.62
N VAL A 3 13.04 -28.97 -16.36
CA VAL A 3 13.70 -28.97 -15.05
C VAL A 3 13.89 -27.53 -14.53
N PHE A 4 14.28 -26.61 -15.38
CA PHE A 4 14.43 -25.19 -15.03
C PHE A 4 13.11 -24.52 -14.59
N THR A 5 11.97 -24.88 -15.22
CA THR A 5 10.64 -24.42 -14.77
C THR A 5 10.38 -24.85 -13.31
N ILE A 6 10.67 -26.13 -13.00
CA ILE A 6 10.50 -26.65 -11.63
C ILE A 6 11.38 -25.92 -10.64
N LEU A 7 12.65 -25.65 -11.01
CA LEU A 7 13.60 -24.93 -10.17
C LEU A 7 13.15 -23.47 -9.92
N ILE A 8 12.68 -22.77 -10.96
CA ILE A 8 12.15 -21.40 -10.83
C ILE A 8 10.96 -21.38 -9.88
N ILE A 9 9.98 -22.30 -10.04
CA ILE A 9 8.82 -22.40 -9.14
C ILE A 9 9.27 -22.73 -7.71
N ALA A 10 10.21 -23.66 -7.54
CA ALA A 10 10.73 -24.02 -6.23
C ALA A 10 11.42 -22.82 -5.54
N VAL A 11 12.26 -22.07 -6.25
CA VAL A 11 12.91 -20.85 -5.74
C VAL A 11 11.87 -19.81 -5.36
N PHE A 12 10.84 -19.61 -6.20
CA PHE A 12 9.74 -18.70 -5.89
C PHE A 12 9.00 -19.11 -4.61
N VAL A 13 8.59 -20.37 -4.50
CA VAL A 13 7.83 -20.86 -3.33
C VAL A 13 8.68 -20.78 -2.05
N VAL A 14 9.95 -21.23 -2.10
CA VAL A 14 10.85 -21.17 -0.94
C VAL A 14 11.18 -19.74 -0.55
N GLY A 15 11.46 -18.88 -1.52
CA GLY A 15 11.71 -17.46 -1.29
C GLY A 15 10.49 -16.77 -0.70
N TYR A 16 9.31 -17.08 -1.22
CA TYR A 16 8.06 -16.52 -0.73
C TYR A 16 7.73 -16.95 0.70
N LEU A 17 7.92 -18.24 1.03
CA LEU A 17 7.81 -18.73 2.40
C LEU A 17 8.82 -18.03 3.33
N SER A 18 10.05 -17.81 2.85
CA SER A 18 11.07 -17.10 3.63
C SER A 18 10.68 -15.65 3.90
N ILE A 19 10.07 -14.96 2.93
CA ILE A 19 9.52 -13.60 3.09
C ILE A 19 8.37 -13.62 4.13
N ALA A 20 7.43 -14.56 4.02
CA ALA A 20 6.32 -14.68 4.97
C ALA A 20 6.79 -14.97 6.40
N LEU A 21 7.92 -15.65 6.54
CA LEU A 21 8.55 -16.00 7.83
C LEU A 21 9.57 -14.95 8.31
N GLU A 22 9.64 -13.76 7.73
CA GLU A 22 10.56 -12.68 8.12
C GLU A 22 10.52 -12.41 9.63
N GLY A 23 9.32 -12.38 10.22
CA GLY A 23 9.14 -12.16 11.66
C GLY A 23 9.78 -13.23 12.55
N VAL A 24 9.99 -14.45 12.05
CA VAL A 24 10.61 -15.58 12.77
C VAL A 24 12.10 -15.66 12.46
N THR A 25 12.45 -15.57 11.18
CA THR A 25 13.84 -15.71 10.69
C THR A 25 14.69 -14.49 10.95
N ARG A 26 14.05 -13.31 11.07
CA ARG A 26 14.69 -11.99 11.15
C ARG A 26 15.56 -11.65 9.94
N ILE A 27 15.41 -12.38 8.84
CA ILE A 27 16.06 -12.06 7.57
C ILE A 27 15.19 -11.05 6.85
N ASN A 28 15.77 -9.92 6.47
CA ASN A 28 15.06 -8.86 5.77
C ASN A 28 14.49 -9.38 4.43
N LYS A 29 13.19 -9.19 4.22
CA LYS A 29 12.47 -9.64 3.03
C LYS A 29 13.06 -9.13 1.71
N SER A 30 13.67 -7.95 1.71
CA SER A 30 14.30 -7.35 0.54
C SER A 30 15.51 -8.15 0.06
N ALA A 31 16.31 -8.67 0.99
CA ALA A 31 17.46 -9.52 0.64
C ALA A 31 17.01 -10.82 0.00
N VAL A 32 15.95 -11.44 0.54
CA VAL A 32 15.37 -12.66 -0.03
C VAL A 32 14.80 -12.40 -1.43
N ALA A 33 14.05 -11.32 -1.61
CA ALA A 33 13.44 -10.96 -2.89
C ALA A 33 14.48 -10.70 -3.98
N LEU A 34 15.59 -10.00 -3.66
CA LEU A 34 16.68 -9.75 -4.60
C LEU A 34 17.40 -11.05 -5.00
N LEU A 35 17.71 -11.91 -4.02
CA LEU A 35 18.34 -13.22 -4.32
C LEU A 35 17.43 -14.08 -5.18
N MET A 36 16.15 -14.15 -4.85
CA MET A 36 15.12 -14.86 -5.59
C MET A 36 15.05 -14.36 -7.05
N CYS A 37 15.06 -13.04 -7.25
CA CYS A 37 15.08 -12.41 -8.56
C CYS A 37 16.28 -12.86 -9.40
N VAL A 38 17.49 -12.71 -8.85
CA VAL A 38 18.74 -13.06 -9.58
C VAL A 38 18.79 -14.54 -9.92
N VAL A 39 18.41 -15.42 -9.00
CA VAL A 39 18.40 -16.88 -9.22
C VAL A 39 17.35 -17.26 -10.27
N CYS A 40 16.14 -16.69 -10.23
CA CYS A 40 15.10 -16.98 -11.22
C CYS A 40 15.50 -16.51 -12.63
N TRP A 41 16.04 -15.29 -12.77
CA TRP A 41 16.55 -14.80 -14.06
C TRP A 41 17.76 -15.63 -14.54
N GLY A 42 18.63 -16.09 -13.63
CA GLY A 42 19.74 -17.00 -13.97
C GLY A 42 19.25 -18.33 -14.54
N PHE A 43 18.23 -18.94 -13.93
CA PHE A 43 17.60 -20.16 -14.47
C PHE A 43 16.83 -19.91 -15.77
N TYR A 44 16.19 -18.75 -15.92
CA TYR A 44 15.57 -18.35 -17.18
C TYR A 44 16.59 -18.24 -18.30
N ALA A 45 17.72 -17.59 -18.07
CA ALA A 45 18.79 -17.40 -19.05
C ALA A 45 19.41 -18.72 -19.48
N THR A 46 19.58 -19.68 -18.54
CA THR A 46 20.23 -20.98 -18.83
C THR A 46 19.24 -22.08 -19.26
N GLY A 47 17.94 -21.84 -19.02
CA GLY A 47 16.88 -22.85 -19.26
C GLY A 47 16.42 -23.01 -20.72
N GLY A 48 16.96 -22.23 -21.66
CA GLY A 48 16.60 -22.30 -23.07
C GLY A 48 15.20 -21.75 -23.40
N TYR A 49 14.71 -20.79 -22.62
CA TYR A 49 13.41 -20.14 -22.87
C TYR A 49 13.48 -19.07 -23.97
N VAL A 50 14.68 -18.56 -24.23
CA VAL A 50 14.92 -17.48 -25.21
C VAL A 50 16.17 -17.83 -26.04
N GLU A 51 16.08 -17.61 -27.32
CA GLU A 51 17.21 -17.85 -28.24
C GLU A 51 18.07 -16.57 -28.38
N GLY A 52 19.30 -16.63 -27.84
CA GLY A 52 20.29 -15.58 -27.98
C GLY A 52 20.29 -14.54 -26.85
N ALA A 53 21.44 -13.94 -26.63
CA ALA A 53 21.66 -12.94 -25.58
C ALA A 53 20.88 -11.63 -25.81
N GLU A 54 20.59 -11.29 -27.06
CA GLU A 54 19.86 -10.07 -27.41
C GLU A 54 18.40 -10.16 -26.98
N ALA A 55 17.71 -11.25 -27.28
CA ALA A 55 16.32 -11.49 -26.86
C ALA A 55 16.17 -11.62 -25.32
N LEU A 56 17.18 -12.24 -24.67
CA LEU A 56 17.25 -12.27 -23.22
C LEU A 56 17.34 -10.86 -22.63
N ASN A 57 18.25 -10.05 -23.15
CA ASN A 57 18.43 -8.67 -22.68
C ASN A 57 17.17 -7.81 -22.91
N GLU A 58 16.52 -7.97 -24.06
CA GLU A 58 15.24 -7.29 -24.36
C GLU A 58 14.16 -7.66 -23.35
N SER A 59 14.02 -8.97 -23.02
CA SER A 59 13.06 -9.43 -22.01
C SER A 59 13.36 -8.82 -20.64
N VAL A 60 14.63 -8.82 -20.19
CA VAL A 60 15.03 -8.23 -18.91
C VAL A 60 14.74 -6.73 -18.89
N LEU A 61 15.12 -5.98 -19.93
CA LEU A 61 14.94 -4.53 -19.99
C LEU A 61 13.47 -4.12 -20.08
N ARG A 62 12.64 -4.85 -20.82
CA ARG A 62 11.19 -4.62 -20.90
C ARG A 62 10.57 -4.77 -19.52
N ASN A 63 10.81 -5.88 -18.84
CA ASN A 63 10.25 -6.13 -17.51
C ASN A 63 10.81 -5.15 -16.46
N LEU A 64 12.08 -4.75 -16.56
CA LEU A 64 12.67 -3.72 -15.71
C LEU A 64 12.01 -2.35 -15.97
N GLY A 65 11.71 -2.01 -17.22
CA GLY A 65 11.00 -0.78 -17.58
C GLY A 65 9.60 -0.73 -16.96
N GLU A 66 8.82 -1.81 -17.10
CA GLU A 66 7.49 -1.92 -16.48
C GLU A 66 7.56 -1.81 -14.95
N THR A 67 8.49 -2.53 -14.32
CA THR A 67 8.73 -2.46 -12.87
C THR A 67 9.17 -1.06 -12.45
N GLY A 68 10.08 -0.44 -13.23
CA GLY A 68 10.62 0.89 -12.97
C GLY A 68 9.55 1.96 -12.85
N THR A 69 8.50 1.93 -13.68
CA THR A 69 7.38 2.89 -13.58
C THR A 69 6.76 2.90 -12.19
N THR A 70 6.53 1.71 -11.63
CA THR A 70 5.95 1.56 -10.27
C THR A 70 6.95 2.01 -9.20
N LEU A 71 8.23 1.65 -9.34
CA LEU A 71 9.26 2.01 -8.35
C LEU A 71 9.48 3.53 -8.30
N PHE A 72 9.57 4.22 -9.44
CA PHE A 72 9.72 5.67 -9.47
C PHE A 72 8.49 6.39 -8.93
N PHE A 73 7.30 5.84 -9.19
CA PHE A 73 6.07 6.35 -8.57
C PHE A 73 6.18 6.27 -7.03
N LEU A 74 6.50 5.10 -6.48
CA LEU A 74 6.63 4.89 -5.05
C LEU A 74 7.69 5.76 -4.41
N MET A 75 8.89 5.85 -5.02
CA MET A 75 9.96 6.70 -4.52
C MET A 75 9.56 8.17 -4.46
N GLY A 76 8.90 8.67 -5.51
CA GLY A 76 8.42 10.04 -5.55
C GLY A 76 7.33 10.32 -4.51
N ALA A 77 6.37 9.41 -4.36
CA ALA A 77 5.31 9.52 -3.35
C ALA A 77 5.88 9.52 -1.93
N MET A 78 6.78 8.57 -1.60
CA MET A 78 7.45 8.50 -0.29
C MET A 78 8.25 9.77 0.00
N ALA A 79 8.96 10.31 -1.00
CA ALA A 79 9.71 11.56 -0.86
C ALA A 79 8.79 12.75 -0.56
N ILE A 80 7.68 12.89 -1.27
CA ILE A 80 6.69 13.95 -1.05
C ILE A 80 6.14 13.86 0.37
N VAL A 81 5.75 12.66 0.81
CA VAL A 81 5.17 12.44 2.14
C VAL A 81 6.18 12.74 3.25
N GLU A 82 7.44 12.30 3.12
CA GLU A 82 8.52 12.60 4.10
C GLU A 82 8.75 14.12 4.20
N ILE A 83 8.73 14.84 3.08
CA ILE A 83 8.87 16.31 3.09
C ILE A 83 7.69 16.95 3.83
N VAL A 84 6.45 16.56 3.50
CA VAL A 84 5.23 17.10 4.13
C VAL A 84 5.23 16.84 5.64
N ASP A 85 5.62 15.65 6.07
CA ASP A 85 5.70 15.28 7.49
C ASP A 85 6.74 16.12 8.22
N ARG A 86 7.93 16.28 7.64
CA ARG A 86 9.02 17.10 8.23
C ARG A 86 8.66 18.56 8.37
N TYR A 87 7.87 19.09 7.45
CA TYR A 87 7.31 20.44 7.56
C TYR A 87 6.10 20.51 8.51
N GLN A 88 5.80 19.43 9.25
CA GLN A 88 4.67 19.35 10.17
C GLN A 88 3.31 19.57 9.47
N GLY A 89 3.21 19.22 8.19
CA GLY A 89 1.98 19.37 7.41
C GLY A 89 0.78 18.66 8.03
N PHE A 90 1.01 17.54 8.74
CA PHE A 90 -0.05 16.78 9.42
C PHE A 90 -0.38 17.25 10.84
N SER A 91 0.17 18.38 11.30
CA SER A 91 -0.08 18.90 12.66
C SER A 91 -1.55 19.23 12.94
N PHE A 92 -2.34 19.53 11.91
CA PHE A 92 -3.78 19.77 12.04
C PHE A 92 -4.54 18.52 12.50
N VAL A 93 -4.05 17.32 12.15
CA VAL A 93 -4.67 16.03 12.52
C VAL A 93 -4.80 15.92 14.03
N GLN A 94 -3.77 16.32 14.78
CA GLN A 94 -3.79 16.30 16.25
C GLN A 94 -4.89 17.20 16.83
N LYS A 95 -5.18 18.34 16.19
CA LYS A 95 -6.23 19.27 16.63
C LYS A 95 -7.62 18.69 16.39
N VAL A 96 -7.83 18.04 15.23
CA VAL A 96 -9.11 17.41 14.85
C VAL A 96 -9.42 16.21 15.75
N LEU A 97 -8.39 15.44 16.13
CA LEU A 97 -8.54 14.20 16.90
C LEU A 97 -8.86 14.41 18.39
N ARG A 98 -8.86 15.64 18.91
CA ARG A 98 -9.28 15.88 20.29
C ARG A 98 -10.71 15.39 20.53
N ALA A 99 -10.90 14.50 21.50
CA ALA A 99 -12.18 13.92 21.89
C ALA A 99 -12.25 13.72 23.41
N LYS A 100 -13.44 13.76 23.96
CA LYS A 100 -13.68 13.50 25.40
C LYS A 100 -13.96 12.02 25.68
N SER A 101 -14.60 11.33 24.74
CA SER A 101 -14.98 9.93 24.89
C SER A 101 -14.13 8.99 24.05
N LYS A 102 -13.88 7.77 24.53
CA LYS A 102 -13.18 6.71 23.81
C LYS A 102 -13.85 6.41 22.46
N LYS A 103 -15.19 6.34 22.44
CA LYS A 103 -15.98 6.11 21.21
C LYS A 103 -15.84 7.23 20.18
N GLY A 104 -15.88 8.48 20.63
CA GLY A 104 -15.70 9.64 19.75
C GLY A 104 -14.30 9.70 19.15
N LEU A 105 -13.27 9.36 19.93
CA LEU A 105 -11.90 9.26 19.43
C LEU A 105 -11.76 8.14 18.39
N LEU A 106 -12.38 6.98 18.62
CA LEU A 106 -12.36 5.85 17.68
C LEU A 106 -12.81 6.29 16.28
N TRP A 107 -13.98 6.91 16.19
CA TRP A 107 -14.52 7.36 14.90
C TRP A 107 -13.64 8.45 14.25
N LYS A 108 -13.15 9.39 15.03
CA LYS A 108 -12.25 10.44 14.50
C LYS A 108 -10.94 9.86 13.96
N ILE A 109 -10.30 8.96 14.71
CA ILE A 109 -9.09 8.26 14.27
C ILE A 109 -9.39 7.44 13.02
N GLY A 110 -10.45 6.64 13.02
CA GLY A 110 -10.79 5.79 11.89
C GLY A 110 -11.07 6.57 10.61
N PHE A 111 -11.94 7.59 10.65
CA PHE A 111 -12.23 8.42 9.48
C PHE A 111 -11.00 9.19 9.00
N MET A 112 -10.20 9.75 9.93
CA MET A 112 -8.98 10.45 9.54
C MET A 112 -7.98 9.51 8.88
N THR A 113 -7.81 8.29 9.42
CA THR A 113 -6.94 7.26 8.84
C THR A 113 -7.44 6.85 7.45
N PHE A 114 -8.74 6.58 7.30
CA PHE A 114 -9.34 6.20 6.02
C PHE A 114 -9.11 7.27 4.94
N LEU A 115 -9.37 8.54 5.28
CA LEU A 115 -9.17 9.66 4.36
C LEU A 115 -7.69 9.91 4.06
N LEU A 116 -6.82 9.89 5.05
CA LEU A 116 -5.39 10.08 4.81
C LEU A 116 -4.81 8.96 3.94
N SER A 117 -5.20 7.71 4.18
CA SER A 117 -4.71 6.57 3.42
C SER A 117 -5.20 6.54 1.97
N SER A 118 -6.24 7.25 1.63
CA SER A 118 -6.64 7.39 0.22
C SER A 118 -5.72 8.31 -0.59
N VAL A 119 -4.86 9.08 0.06
CA VAL A 119 -3.92 10.02 -0.57
C VAL A 119 -2.46 9.66 -0.28
N LEU A 120 -2.22 9.20 0.96
CA LEU A 120 -0.94 8.68 1.41
C LEU A 120 -1.03 7.14 1.35
N ASP A 121 0.12 6.47 1.27
CA ASP A 121 0.10 5.01 1.38
C ASP A 121 -0.36 4.53 2.78
N ASN A 122 -0.86 3.29 2.84
CA ASN A 122 -1.40 2.69 4.05
C ASN A 122 -0.36 2.53 5.16
N LEU A 123 0.92 2.30 4.81
CA LEU A 123 2.02 2.15 5.76
C LEU A 123 2.34 3.48 6.45
N THR A 124 2.62 4.52 5.66
CA THR A 124 2.93 5.87 6.17
C THR A 124 1.78 6.42 7.01
N THR A 125 0.54 6.29 6.50
CA THR A 125 -0.66 6.72 7.24
C THR A 125 -0.75 6.01 8.59
N SER A 126 -0.52 4.71 8.63
CA SER A 126 -0.58 3.94 9.89
C SER A 126 0.47 4.40 10.89
N ILE A 127 1.71 4.63 10.45
CA ILE A 127 2.79 5.12 11.32
C ILE A 127 2.41 6.48 11.93
N VAL A 128 2.00 7.44 11.10
CA VAL A 128 1.61 8.78 11.55
C VAL A 128 0.46 8.71 12.56
N MET A 129 -0.59 7.94 12.23
CA MET A 129 -1.77 7.82 13.09
C MET A 129 -1.48 7.11 14.40
N ILE A 130 -0.58 6.09 14.42
CA ILE A 130 -0.12 5.45 15.65
C ILE A 130 0.65 6.42 16.54
N MET A 131 1.57 7.21 15.96
CA MET A 131 2.32 8.20 16.74
C MET A 131 1.39 9.25 17.37
N ILE A 132 0.35 9.69 16.65
CA ILE A 132 -0.64 10.63 17.17
C ILE A 132 -1.52 9.96 18.23
N MET A 133 -2.01 8.75 17.97
CA MET A 133 -2.84 7.98 18.89
C MET A 133 -2.15 7.75 20.25
N ARG A 134 -0.84 7.46 20.24
CA ARG A 134 -0.04 7.30 21.47
C ARG A 134 -0.03 8.55 22.36
N LYS A 135 -0.11 9.73 21.73
CA LYS A 135 -0.21 11.01 22.46
C LYS A 135 -1.61 11.31 23.00
N LEU A 136 -2.62 10.56 22.57
CA LEU A 136 -4.02 10.78 22.93
C LEU A 136 -4.56 9.70 23.87
N VAL A 137 -3.98 8.50 23.87
CA VAL A 137 -4.47 7.33 24.60
C VAL A 137 -3.38 6.78 25.52
N ALA A 138 -3.54 6.95 26.83
CA ALA A 138 -2.59 6.48 27.84
C ALA A 138 -2.66 4.96 28.00
N GLU A 139 -3.86 4.41 28.09
CA GLU A 139 -4.10 3.02 28.43
C GLU A 139 -3.74 2.06 27.29
N ARG A 140 -2.82 1.13 27.55
CA ARG A 140 -2.34 0.18 26.55
C ARG A 140 -3.45 -0.73 26.00
N ALA A 141 -4.37 -1.15 26.85
CA ALA A 141 -5.48 -2.03 26.46
C ALA A 141 -6.36 -1.35 25.39
N ASP A 142 -6.64 -0.07 25.55
CA ASP A 142 -7.38 0.72 24.56
C ASP A 142 -6.56 0.93 23.29
N ARG A 143 -5.25 1.23 23.42
CA ARG A 143 -4.37 1.42 22.26
C ARG A 143 -4.36 0.22 21.31
N LEU A 144 -4.46 -1.01 21.81
CA LEU A 144 -4.54 -2.19 20.96
C LEU A 144 -5.76 -2.16 20.01
N TRP A 145 -6.92 -1.69 20.50
CA TRP A 145 -8.13 -1.55 19.69
C TRP A 145 -7.99 -0.42 18.65
N TYR A 146 -7.52 0.75 19.09
CA TYR A 146 -7.30 1.87 18.16
C TYR A 146 -6.27 1.54 17.09
N ALA A 147 -5.15 0.94 17.48
CA ALA A 147 -4.08 0.55 16.57
C ALA A 147 -4.56 -0.46 15.52
N SER A 148 -5.35 -1.45 15.94
CA SER A 148 -5.95 -2.41 15.03
C SER A 148 -6.93 -1.75 14.06
N MET A 149 -7.75 -0.80 14.54
CA MET A 149 -8.68 -0.08 13.66
C MET A 149 -7.96 0.91 12.74
N ILE A 150 -6.80 1.44 13.11
CA ILE A 150 -5.92 2.19 12.20
C ILE A 150 -5.48 1.31 11.04
N VAL A 151 -5.04 0.06 11.28
CA VAL A 151 -4.67 -0.88 10.20
C VAL A 151 -5.84 -1.15 9.27
N VAL A 152 -7.03 -1.46 9.82
CA VAL A 152 -8.24 -1.73 9.02
C VAL A 152 -8.64 -0.50 8.21
N ALA A 153 -8.65 0.67 8.83
CA ALA A 153 -9.03 1.92 8.16
C ALA A 153 -8.01 2.34 7.09
N ALA A 154 -6.71 2.15 7.34
CA ALA A 154 -5.66 2.46 6.37
C ALA A 154 -5.74 1.57 5.13
N ASN A 155 -5.86 0.26 5.32
CA ASN A 155 -5.98 -0.67 4.20
C ASN A 155 -7.28 -0.44 3.40
N ALA A 156 -8.40 -0.20 4.08
CA ALA A 156 -9.67 0.11 3.40
C ALA A 156 -9.62 1.46 2.67
N GLY A 157 -8.99 2.48 3.28
CA GLY A 157 -8.82 3.80 2.67
C GLY A 157 -7.88 3.79 1.45
N GLY A 158 -6.85 2.94 1.47
CA GLY A 158 -5.95 2.77 0.33
C GLY A 158 -6.58 2.04 -0.85
N ALA A 159 -7.48 1.09 -0.60
CA ALA A 159 -7.99 0.16 -1.60
C ALA A 159 -8.87 0.83 -2.69
N PHE A 160 -9.57 1.93 -2.41
CA PHE A 160 -10.43 2.60 -3.38
C PHE A 160 -9.76 3.75 -4.13
N SER A 161 -8.54 4.13 -3.77
CA SER A 161 -7.83 5.24 -4.39
C SER A 161 -6.68 4.74 -5.28
N PRO A 162 -6.49 5.31 -6.48
CA PRO A 162 -5.41 4.89 -7.37
C PRO A 162 -4.00 5.15 -6.82
N ILE A 163 -3.88 5.95 -5.75
CA ILE A 163 -2.61 6.35 -5.13
C ILE A 163 -2.48 5.93 -3.66
N GLY A 164 -3.53 5.31 -3.09
CA GLY A 164 -3.61 5.03 -1.65
C GLY A 164 -2.99 3.70 -1.21
N ASP A 165 -2.77 2.77 -2.13
CA ASP A 165 -2.10 1.49 -1.86
C ASP A 165 -1.22 1.10 -3.05
N VAL A 166 -0.09 0.45 -2.76
CA VAL A 166 0.84 -0.02 -3.81
C VAL A 166 0.16 -0.93 -4.82
N THR A 167 -0.77 -1.76 -4.38
CA THR A 167 -1.53 -2.67 -5.25
C THR A 167 -2.43 -1.93 -6.23
N THR A 168 -3.12 -0.89 -5.78
CA THR A 168 -3.93 -0.03 -6.65
C THR A 168 -3.08 0.76 -7.63
N ILE A 169 -1.92 1.28 -7.16
CA ILE A 169 -0.92 1.95 -8.02
C ILE A 169 -0.47 1.02 -9.14
N MET A 170 -0.19 -0.24 -8.83
CA MET A 170 0.25 -1.23 -9.83
C MET A 170 -0.83 -1.52 -10.86
N LEU A 171 -2.08 -1.76 -10.43
CA LEU A 171 -3.21 -1.98 -11.32
C LEU A 171 -3.46 -0.77 -12.24
N TRP A 172 -3.34 0.43 -11.70
CA TRP A 172 -3.49 1.67 -12.44
C TRP A 172 -2.35 1.89 -13.44
N ASN A 173 -1.09 1.76 -13.02
CA ASN A 173 0.08 1.85 -13.89
C ASN A 173 0.09 0.77 -14.97
N GLY A 174 -0.42 -0.42 -14.67
CA GLY A 174 -0.57 -1.53 -15.61
C GLY A 174 -1.75 -1.39 -16.58
N GLY A 175 -2.57 -0.33 -16.43
CA GLY A 175 -3.71 -0.08 -17.31
C GLY A 175 -4.91 -0.99 -17.10
N MET A 176 -4.97 -1.75 -15.98
CA MET A 176 -6.09 -2.61 -15.64
C MET A 176 -7.29 -1.83 -15.12
N ILE A 177 -7.04 -0.72 -14.41
CA ILE A 177 -8.05 0.17 -13.86
C ILE A 177 -7.76 1.61 -14.23
N THR A 178 -8.80 2.43 -14.31
CA THR A 178 -8.69 3.89 -14.35
C THR A 178 -8.82 4.49 -12.96
N GLY A 179 -8.26 5.69 -12.74
CA GLY A 179 -8.40 6.36 -11.45
C GLY A 179 -9.86 6.66 -11.09
N ALA A 180 -10.68 7.04 -12.08
CA ALA A 180 -12.12 7.28 -11.89
C ALA A 180 -12.87 5.97 -11.63
N GLY A 181 -12.54 4.92 -12.38
CA GLY A 181 -13.15 3.59 -12.25
C GLY A 181 -12.98 3.01 -10.84
N VAL A 182 -11.75 2.98 -10.32
CA VAL A 182 -11.50 2.43 -8.99
C VAL A 182 -12.18 3.24 -7.89
N ILE A 183 -12.18 4.58 -7.98
CA ILE A 183 -12.86 5.40 -6.99
C ILE A 183 -14.37 5.14 -6.99
N SER A 184 -15.01 5.16 -8.17
CA SER A 184 -16.48 5.04 -8.27
C SER A 184 -17.02 3.68 -7.85
N HIS A 185 -16.31 2.59 -8.17
CA HIS A 185 -16.78 1.23 -7.90
C HIS A 185 -16.31 0.65 -6.57
N VAL A 186 -15.16 1.10 -6.06
CA VAL A 186 -14.54 0.50 -4.86
C VAL A 186 -14.78 1.32 -3.58
N ILE A 187 -15.20 2.60 -3.68
CA ILE A 187 -15.42 3.45 -2.49
C ILE A 187 -16.48 2.87 -1.54
N VAL A 188 -17.61 2.37 -2.05
CA VAL A 188 -18.67 1.79 -1.21
C VAL A 188 -18.22 0.49 -0.55
N PRO A 189 -17.64 -0.49 -1.27
CA PRO A 189 -17.01 -1.67 -0.66
C PRO A 189 -15.98 -1.32 0.42
N SER A 190 -15.11 -0.36 0.16
CA SER A 190 -14.09 0.08 1.13
C SER A 190 -14.69 0.75 2.36
N LEU A 191 -15.74 1.56 2.18
CA LEU A 191 -16.49 2.12 3.31
C LEU A 191 -17.13 1.02 4.16
N MET A 192 -17.70 -0.02 3.57
CA MET A 192 -18.28 -1.13 4.31
C MET A 192 -17.21 -1.92 5.07
N ALA A 193 -16.06 -2.17 4.44
CA ALA A 193 -14.91 -2.82 5.08
C ALA A 193 -14.36 -2.03 6.28
N PHE A 194 -14.51 -0.73 6.28
CA PHE A 194 -14.13 0.18 7.36
C PHE A 194 -15.24 0.32 8.42
N LEU A 195 -16.48 0.64 8.02
CA LEU A 195 -17.57 0.98 8.93
C LEU A 195 -18.03 -0.20 9.79
N ILE A 196 -18.11 -1.41 9.22
CA ILE A 196 -18.57 -2.61 9.97
C ILE A 196 -17.59 -2.94 11.12
N PRO A 197 -16.26 -3.07 10.91
CA PRO A 197 -15.31 -3.24 12.01
C PRO A 197 -15.39 -2.12 13.06
N MET A 198 -15.50 -0.87 12.61
CA MET A 198 -15.59 0.28 13.51
C MET A 198 -16.84 0.22 14.38
N ALA A 199 -18.00 -0.13 13.82
CA ALA A 199 -19.25 -0.27 14.56
C ALA A 199 -19.17 -1.40 15.60
N ILE A 200 -18.53 -2.52 15.27
CA ILE A 200 -18.34 -3.63 16.22
C ILE A 200 -17.43 -3.20 17.37
N VAL A 201 -16.27 -2.56 17.07
CA VAL A 201 -15.34 -2.10 18.11
C VAL A 201 -15.94 -0.96 18.95
N HIS A 202 -16.78 -0.10 18.36
CA HIS A 202 -17.52 0.93 19.10
C HIS A 202 -18.33 0.35 20.27
N THR A 203 -18.91 -0.84 20.13
CA THR A 203 -19.67 -1.49 21.21
C THR A 203 -18.78 -2.00 22.34
N ARG A 204 -17.50 -2.27 22.06
CA ARG A 204 -16.52 -2.82 23.02
C ARG A 204 -15.83 -1.73 23.85
N LEU A 205 -15.63 -0.54 23.29
CA LEU A 205 -15.02 0.59 23.99
C LEU A 205 -16.04 1.29 24.90
N LYS A 206 -15.71 1.40 26.19
CA LYS A 206 -16.57 2.07 27.19
C LYS A 206 -15.74 3.07 27.99
N GLY A 207 -16.39 4.16 28.42
CA GLY A 207 -15.83 5.17 29.32
C GLY A 207 -15.25 6.39 28.61
N GLU A 208 -14.69 7.29 29.40
CA GLU A 208 -14.07 8.53 28.95
C GLU A 208 -12.57 8.35 28.79
N LEU A 209 -11.97 9.21 27.98
CA LEU A 209 -10.52 9.28 27.85
C LEU A 209 -9.95 9.94 29.11
N GLN A 210 -8.94 9.30 29.70
CA GLN A 210 -8.19 9.94 30.78
C GLN A 210 -7.38 11.11 30.20
N PRO A 211 -7.45 12.30 30.78
CA PRO A 211 -6.60 13.41 30.36
C PRO A 211 -5.15 12.99 30.52
N LEU A 212 -4.36 13.11 29.47
CA LEU A 212 -2.91 13.03 29.58
C LEU A 212 -2.43 14.36 30.15
N ASP A 213 -2.18 14.41 31.46
CA ASP A 213 -1.63 15.58 32.13
C ASP A 213 -0.27 15.96 31.50
N GLY A 214 -0.20 17.17 30.99
CA GLY A 214 1.06 17.89 30.83
C GLY A 214 1.88 17.66 29.56
N GLN A 215 1.41 16.94 28.54
CA GLN A 215 2.12 16.96 27.25
C GLN A 215 1.72 18.20 26.45
N SER A 216 2.41 19.30 26.71
CA SER A 216 2.50 20.41 25.77
C SER A 216 2.86 19.86 24.39
N VAL A 217 2.09 20.24 23.37
CA VAL A 217 2.50 20.11 21.98
C VAL A 217 3.96 20.53 21.91
N GLU A 218 4.87 19.58 21.70
CA GLU A 218 6.26 19.94 21.45
C GLU A 218 6.24 21.01 20.36
N LYS A 219 6.58 22.22 20.76
CA LYS A 219 7.03 23.27 19.85
C LYS A 219 8.39 22.84 19.33
N GLY A 220 8.47 21.70 18.67
CA GLY A 220 9.62 21.20 17.94
C GLY A 220 9.80 22.04 16.69
N GLY A 221 10.25 23.26 16.88
CA GLY A 221 10.45 24.15 15.76
C GLY A 221 11.84 23.98 15.19
N TYR A 222 11.94 23.45 13.99
CA TYR A 222 13.05 23.74 13.07
C TYR A 222 12.89 25.14 12.46
N GLY A 223 12.30 26.11 13.19
CA GLY A 223 12.03 27.45 12.68
C GLY A 223 11.09 27.54 11.47
N ILE A 224 10.26 26.50 11.26
CA ILE A 224 9.28 26.44 10.18
C ILE A 224 8.12 27.38 10.49
N THR A 225 7.83 28.31 9.56
CA THR A 225 6.69 29.21 9.68
C THR A 225 5.39 28.50 9.31
N ALA A 226 4.24 29.00 9.83
CA ALA A 226 2.93 28.45 9.45
C ALA A 226 2.71 28.51 7.93
N PHE A 227 3.15 29.58 7.28
CA PHE A 227 3.07 29.72 5.83
C PHE A 227 3.87 28.62 5.09
N GLN A 228 5.10 28.35 5.49
CA GLN A 228 5.93 27.30 4.88
C GLN A 228 5.28 25.92 5.03
N ARG A 229 4.77 25.60 6.22
CA ARG A 229 4.05 24.36 6.49
C ARG A 229 2.84 24.22 5.58
N ASP A 230 2.01 25.26 5.50
CA ASP A 230 0.75 25.22 4.75
C ASP A 230 1.00 25.15 3.23
N VAL A 231 2.00 25.85 2.70
CA VAL A 231 2.42 25.74 1.29
C VAL A 231 2.94 24.35 0.97
N VAL A 232 3.82 23.79 1.79
CA VAL A 232 4.37 22.44 1.58
C VAL A 232 3.26 21.39 1.66
N PHE A 233 2.31 21.54 2.58
CA PHE A 233 1.16 20.66 2.69
C PHE A 233 0.27 20.72 1.45
N VAL A 234 -0.11 21.91 1.00
CA VAL A 234 -0.97 22.09 -0.17
C VAL A 234 -0.29 21.61 -1.45
N LEU A 235 0.99 21.93 -1.65
CA LEU A 235 1.75 21.45 -2.81
C LEU A 235 1.97 19.93 -2.79
N GLY A 236 2.30 19.36 -1.63
CA GLY A 236 2.54 17.92 -1.50
C GLY A 236 1.25 17.13 -1.63
N VAL A 237 0.29 17.33 -0.74
CA VAL A 237 -0.96 16.57 -0.70
C VAL A 237 -1.87 16.93 -1.89
N GLY A 238 -2.02 18.21 -2.20
CA GLY A 238 -2.77 18.66 -3.37
C GLY A 238 -2.13 18.20 -4.69
N GLY A 239 -0.79 18.19 -4.74
CA GLY A 239 -0.04 17.63 -5.85
C GLY A 239 -0.30 16.14 -6.04
N LEU A 240 -0.24 15.32 -4.97
CA LEU A 240 -0.59 13.90 -5.03
C LEU A 240 -2.00 13.69 -5.57
N CYS A 241 -2.98 14.44 -5.07
CA CYS A 241 -4.36 14.37 -5.56
C CYS A 241 -4.51 14.80 -7.02
N SER A 242 -3.60 15.63 -7.55
CA SER A 242 -3.63 16.09 -8.94
C SER A 242 -3.06 15.08 -9.94
N VAL A 243 -2.31 14.07 -9.51
CA VAL A 243 -1.65 13.09 -10.40
C VAL A 243 -2.63 12.33 -11.30
N PRO A 244 -3.79 11.81 -10.81
CA PRO A 244 -4.78 11.18 -11.67
C PRO A 244 -5.35 12.13 -12.73
N VAL A 245 -5.55 13.41 -12.38
CA VAL A 245 -6.01 14.44 -13.31
C VAL A 245 -4.93 14.73 -14.35
N PHE A 246 -3.67 14.87 -13.92
CA PHE A 246 -2.53 15.06 -14.82
C PHE A 246 -2.42 13.90 -15.83
N HIS A 247 -2.50 12.65 -15.36
CA HIS A 247 -2.50 11.47 -16.23
C HIS A 247 -3.66 11.51 -17.25
N SER A 248 -4.88 11.82 -16.80
CA SER A 248 -6.06 11.89 -17.68
C SER A 248 -5.97 12.98 -18.74
N LEU A 249 -5.32 14.11 -18.43
CA LEU A 249 -5.18 15.23 -19.37
C LEU A 249 -4.01 15.04 -20.36
N THR A 250 -2.91 14.42 -19.92
CA THR A 250 -1.68 14.34 -20.71
C THR A 250 -1.47 12.99 -21.39
N GLY A 251 -2.10 11.92 -20.89
CA GLY A 251 -1.84 10.55 -21.31
C GLY A 251 -0.47 10.02 -20.84
N LEU A 252 0.32 10.81 -20.11
CA LEU A 252 1.62 10.38 -19.59
C LEU A 252 1.46 9.41 -18.43
N PRO A 253 2.38 8.43 -18.28
CA PRO A 253 2.33 7.50 -17.15
C PRO A 253 2.31 8.22 -15.78
N PRO A 254 1.58 7.69 -14.80
CA PRO A 254 1.40 8.32 -13.47
C PRO A 254 2.70 8.71 -12.76
N PHE A 255 3.80 7.95 -12.95
CA PHE A 255 5.08 8.27 -12.32
C PHE A 255 5.64 9.62 -12.76
N VAL A 256 5.36 10.08 -14.00
CA VAL A 256 5.78 11.40 -14.48
C VAL A 256 5.07 12.49 -13.69
N GLY A 257 3.77 12.31 -13.40
CA GLY A 257 2.99 13.22 -12.56
C GLY A 257 3.56 13.34 -11.14
N ILE A 258 3.87 12.21 -10.50
CA ILE A 258 4.51 12.20 -9.17
C ILE A 258 5.86 12.90 -9.17
N LEU A 259 6.73 12.61 -10.16
CA LEU A 259 8.04 13.26 -10.26
C LEU A 259 7.92 14.76 -10.51
N SER A 260 6.89 15.21 -11.25
CA SER A 260 6.60 16.62 -11.46
C SER A 260 6.23 17.30 -10.13
N VAL A 261 5.35 16.69 -9.34
CA VAL A 261 4.98 17.19 -8.01
C VAL A 261 6.19 17.22 -7.07
N PHE A 262 6.97 16.15 -7.05
CA PHE A 262 8.17 16.06 -6.22
C PHE A 262 9.20 17.14 -6.61
N GLY A 263 9.46 17.32 -7.91
CA GLY A 263 10.38 18.35 -8.40
C GLY A 263 9.92 19.76 -8.05
N LEU A 264 8.62 20.05 -8.21
CA LEU A 264 8.04 21.34 -7.83
C LEU A 264 8.12 21.58 -6.32
N LEU A 265 7.83 20.58 -5.51
CA LEU A 265 7.91 20.66 -4.05
C LEU A 265 9.37 20.87 -3.60
N TRP A 266 10.31 20.13 -4.18
CA TRP A 266 11.74 20.29 -3.91
C TRP A 266 12.23 21.69 -4.28
N PHE A 267 11.93 22.13 -5.50
CA PHE A 267 12.29 23.49 -5.94
C PHE A 267 11.72 24.56 -5.01
N THR A 268 10.45 24.44 -4.63
CA THR A 268 9.78 25.40 -3.72
C THR A 268 10.46 25.44 -2.35
N THR A 269 10.81 24.28 -1.80
CA THR A 269 11.50 24.23 -0.51
C THR A 269 12.90 24.80 -0.58
N GLU A 270 13.66 24.57 -1.66
CA GLU A 270 14.99 25.19 -1.82
C GLU A 270 14.89 26.73 -1.93
N VAL A 271 13.92 27.27 -2.68
CA VAL A 271 13.68 28.71 -2.76
C VAL A 271 13.32 29.31 -1.40
N MET A 272 12.54 28.61 -0.58
CA MET A 272 12.20 29.04 0.78
C MET A 272 13.44 29.13 1.69
N TYR A 273 14.42 28.23 1.48
CA TYR A 273 15.68 28.21 2.25
C TYR A 273 16.72 29.20 1.74
N PHE A 274 16.83 29.39 0.43
CA PHE A 274 17.80 30.32 -0.17
C PHE A 274 17.70 31.74 0.39
N ARG A 275 16.51 32.14 0.82
CA ARG A 275 16.27 33.46 1.45
C ARG A 275 16.67 33.55 2.93
N LYS A 276 16.95 32.44 3.60
CA LYS A 276 17.26 32.42 5.04
C LYS A 276 18.75 32.40 5.33
N ASP A 277 19.51 31.50 4.78
CA ASP A 277 20.97 31.41 4.84
C ASP A 277 21.44 30.29 3.88
N PRO A 278 22.36 30.59 2.93
CA PRO A 278 22.92 29.54 2.04
C PRO A 278 23.73 28.47 2.77
N GLN A 279 24.21 28.76 3.98
CA GLN A 279 25.02 27.85 4.83
C GLN A 279 24.17 27.14 5.89
N ASP A 280 22.87 27.42 5.97
CA ASP A 280 22.00 26.77 6.97
C ASP A 280 21.86 25.28 6.66
N GLU A 281 22.53 24.46 7.45
CA GLU A 281 22.46 22.99 7.44
C GLU A 281 21.12 22.49 8.00
N SER A 282 20.01 23.10 7.64
CA SER A 282 18.70 22.76 8.18
C SER A 282 18.36 21.27 7.95
N PRO A 283 17.91 20.55 8.98
CA PRO A 283 17.57 19.13 8.89
C PRO A 283 16.33 18.85 8.03
N VAL A 284 15.64 19.88 7.51
CA VAL A 284 14.47 19.78 6.64
C VAL A 284 14.77 19.98 5.15
N ARG A 285 16.05 20.19 4.76
CA ARG A 285 16.43 20.21 3.35
C ARG A 285 16.17 18.85 2.70
N VAL A 286 15.61 18.85 1.49
CA VAL A 286 15.24 17.61 0.77
C VAL A 286 16.43 16.67 0.62
N THR A 287 17.62 17.18 0.33
CA THR A 287 18.85 16.37 0.24
C THR A 287 19.18 15.57 1.52
N ARG A 288 18.73 16.03 2.69
CA ARG A 288 18.87 15.32 3.97
C ARG A 288 17.68 14.43 4.31
N LEU A 289 16.56 14.62 3.61
CA LEU A 289 15.38 13.78 3.76
C LEU A 289 15.43 12.56 2.83
N LEU A 290 16.02 12.68 1.63
CA LEU A 290 16.15 11.56 0.69
C LEU A 290 16.74 10.27 1.29
N PRO A 291 17.80 10.31 2.13
CA PRO A 291 18.32 9.10 2.77
C PRO A 291 17.36 8.41 3.75
N ARG A 292 16.24 9.06 4.10
CA ARG A 292 15.22 8.50 4.99
C ARG A 292 14.13 7.72 4.25
N ILE A 293 14.10 7.81 2.93
CA ILE A 293 13.22 6.98 2.10
C ILE A 293 13.60 5.52 2.35
N ASP A 294 12.59 4.69 2.55
CA ASP A 294 12.78 3.24 2.77
C ASP A 294 13.22 2.54 1.47
N LEU A 295 14.52 2.61 1.20
CA LEU A 295 15.13 1.93 0.04
C LEU A 295 15.01 0.41 0.16
N ALA A 296 14.91 -0.15 1.37
CA ALA A 296 14.74 -1.59 1.54
C ALA A 296 13.39 -2.02 0.92
N THR A 297 12.33 -1.28 1.15
CA THR A 297 11.03 -1.52 0.51
C THR A 297 11.09 -1.37 -1.01
N ILE A 298 11.84 -0.41 -1.55
CA ILE A 298 12.02 -0.26 -3.00
C ILE A 298 12.75 -1.49 -3.60
N PHE A 299 13.81 -1.96 -2.95
CA PHE A 299 14.53 -3.17 -3.38
C PHE A 299 13.68 -4.44 -3.23
N PHE A 300 12.82 -4.50 -2.21
CA PHE A 300 11.85 -5.58 -2.07
C PHE A 300 10.92 -5.63 -3.28
N PHE A 301 10.33 -4.51 -3.66
CA PHE A 301 9.44 -4.44 -4.82
C PHE A 301 10.17 -4.74 -6.14
N LEU A 302 11.38 -4.23 -6.32
CA LEU A 302 12.20 -4.58 -7.47
C LEU A 302 12.37 -6.09 -7.58
N GLY A 303 12.85 -6.72 -6.51
CA GLY A 303 13.13 -8.17 -6.48
C GLY A 303 11.89 -9.01 -6.75
N ILE A 304 10.77 -8.70 -6.09
CA ILE A 304 9.55 -9.49 -6.23
C ILE A 304 8.89 -9.32 -7.60
N LEU A 305 8.79 -8.08 -8.12
CA LEU A 305 8.16 -7.81 -9.41
C LEU A 305 8.96 -8.43 -10.57
N MET A 306 10.29 -8.31 -10.52
CA MET A 306 11.16 -8.95 -11.51
C MET A 306 11.12 -10.49 -11.41
N THR A 307 10.92 -11.07 -10.23
CA THR A 307 10.74 -12.54 -10.10
C THR A 307 9.39 -12.98 -10.69
N VAL A 308 8.31 -12.23 -10.43
CA VAL A 308 6.98 -12.50 -11.00
C VAL A 308 7.03 -12.39 -12.54
N ALA A 309 7.84 -11.46 -13.07
CA ALA A 309 8.04 -11.34 -14.50
C ALA A 309 8.63 -12.63 -15.11
N VAL A 310 9.60 -13.27 -14.44
CA VAL A 310 10.13 -14.58 -14.91
C VAL A 310 9.04 -15.63 -14.96
N LEU A 311 8.18 -15.74 -13.93
CA LEU A 311 7.08 -16.67 -13.91
C LEU A 311 6.06 -16.41 -15.04
N ALA A 312 5.88 -15.16 -15.42
CA ALA A 312 5.06 -14.78 -16.56
C ALA A 312 5.70 -15.19 -17.89
N GLU A 313 6.98 -14.90 -18.08
CA GLU A 313 7.74 -15.23 -19.30
C GLU A 313 7.78 -16.74 -19.57
N ILE A 314 7.86 -17.58 -18.55
CA ILE A 314 7.82 -19.06 -18.71
C ILE A 314 6.37 -19.63 -18.79
N GLY A 315 5.34 -18.78 -18.77
CA GLY A 315 3.95 -19.17 -18.97
C GLY A 315 3.23 -19.75 -17.75
N VAL A 316 3.92 -19.97 -16.64
CA VAL A 316 3.35 -20.60 -15.43
C VAL A 316 2.15 -19.82 -14.87
N LEU A 317 2.20 -18.48 -14.91
CA LEU A 317 1.10 -17.65 -14.44
C LEU A 317 -0.13 -17.74 -15.35
N ALA A 318 0.05 -17.78 -16.67
CA ALA A 318 -1.03 -17.96 -17.63
C ALA A 318 -1.73 -19.32 -17.45
N ASP A 319 -0.93 -20.38 -17.22
CA ASP A 319 -1.45 -21.73 -16.94
C ASP A 319 -2.25 -21.76 -15.63
N LEU A 320 -1.75 -21.10 -14.58
CA LEU A 320 -2.44 -20.98 -13.29
C LEU A 320 -3.75 -20.20 -13.44
N GLY A 321 -3.73 -19.08 -14.17
CA GLY A 321 -4.93 -18.29 -14.47
C GLY A 321 -5.99 -19.11 -15.21
N SER A 322 -5.56 -19.84 -16.24
CA SER A 322 -6.44 -20.73 -17.01
C SER A 322 -7.02 -21.86 -16.16
N TRP A 323 -6.22 -22.43 -15.26
CA TRP A 323 -6.70 -23.46 -14.33
C TRP A 323 -7.72 -22.90 -13.33
N LEU A 324 -7.47 -21.73 -12.74
CA LEU A 324 -8.42 -21.04 -11.85
C LEU A 324 -9.73 -20.73 -12.57
N GLN A 325 -9.66 -20.24 -13.81
CA GLN A 325 -10.85 -19.93 -14.59
C GLN A 325 -11.69 -21.18 -14.91
N ARG A 326 -11.05 -22.31 -15.24
CA ARG A 326 -11.75 -23.58 -15.52
C ARG A 326 -12.33 -24.21 -14.26
N THR A 327 -11.64 -24.09 -13.10
CA THR A 327 -12.02 -24.78 -11.87
C THR A 327 -13.05 -23.99 -11.07
N ILE A 328 -12.88 -22.67 -10.97
CA ILE A 328 -13.75 -21.80 -10.17
C ILE A 328 -14.76 -21.08 -11.07
N GLY A 329 -14.35 -20.59 -12.26
CA GLY A 329 -15.20 -19.97 -13.27
C GLY A 329 -15.91 -18.68 -12.85
N ASN A 330 -15.62 -18.15 -11.66
CA ASN A 330 -16.26 -16.97 -11.09
C ASN A 330 -15.21 -15.98 -10.64
N SER A 331 -15.15 -14.82 -11.31
CA SER A 331 -14.19 -13.74 -11.05
C SER A 331 -14.27 -13.19 -9.63
N TYR A 332 -15.47 -13.14 -9.02
CA TYR A 332 -15.66 -12.70 -7.63
C TYR A 332 -15.00 -13.64 -6.64
N LEU A 333 -15.18 -14.95 -6.83
CA LEU A 333 -14.56 -15.95 -5.95
C LEU A 333 -13.06 -15.96 -6.10
N VAL A 334 -12.53 -15.83 -7.33
CA VAL A 334 -11.08 -15.79 -7.57
C VAL A 334 -10.47 -14.56 -6.89
N ALA A 335 -11.03 -13.36 -7.11
CA ALA A 335 -10.56 -12.14 -6.47
C ALA A 335 -10.66 -12.20 -4.93
N GLY A 336 -11.78 -12.73 -4.41
CA GLY A 336 -12.00 -12.93 -2.98
C GLY A 336 -11.00 -13.90 -2.34
N ILE A 337 -10.67 -15.01 -3.02
CA ILE A 337 -9.67 -15.97 -2.54
C ILE A 337 -8.27 -15.34 -2.56
N ILE A 338 -7.89 -14.63 -3.63
CA ILE A 338 -6.61 -13.92 -3.71
C ILE A 338 -6.49 -12.93 -2.54
N GLY A 339 -7.54 -12.15 -2.27
CA GLY A 339 -7.55 -11.22 -1.13
C GLY A 339 -7.52 -11.91 0.24
N ALA A 340 -8.16 -13.06 0.40
CA ALA A 340 -8.05 -13.85 1.62
C ALA A 340 -6.61 -14.40 1.82
N VAL A 341 -5.95 -14.83 0.75
CA VAL A 341 -4.54 -15.23 0.76
C VAL A 341 -3.62 -14.04 1.09
N SER A 342 -4.00 -12.82 0.67
CA SER A 342 -3.30 -11.58 1.03
C SER A 342 -3.24 -11.31 2.54
N SER A 343 -4.06 -11.97 3.33
CA SER A 343 -3.96 -11.91 4.79
C SER A 343 -2.72 -12.58 5.37
N ILE A 344 -2.16 -13.55 4.66
CA ILE A 344 -0.97 -14.32 5.08
C ILE A 344 0.26 -13.83 4.34
N VAL A 345 0.06 -13.40 3.12
CA VAL A 345 1.07 -13.12 2.12
C VAL A 345 0.94 -11.65 1.70
N ASP A 346 2.05 -10.93 1.58
CA ASP A 346 2.05 -9.52 1.16
C ASP A 346 1.21 -9.34 -0.12
N ASN A 347 0.35 -8.32 -0.14
CA ASN A 347 -0.62 -8.07 -1.20
C ASN A 347 0.03 -7.78 -2.57
N VAL A 348 1.20 -7.14 -2.59
CA VAL A 348 1.87 -6.69 -3.82
C VAL A 348 2.25 -7.83 -4.76
N PRO A 349 2.94 -8.89 -4.30
CA PRO A 349 3.24 -10.03 -5.17
C PRO A 349 2.00 -10.75 -5.70
N LEU A 350 0.93 -10.84 -4.90
CA LEU A 350 -0.31 -11.49 -5.33
C LEU A 350 -0.98 -10.72 -6.47
N VAL A 351 -1.04 -9.39 -6.35
CA VAL A 351 -1.58 -8.54 -7.42
C VAL A 351 -0.68 -8.61 -8.65
N ALA A 352 0.65 -8.57 -8.48
CA ALA A 352 1.59 -8.73 -9.59
C ALA A 352 1.37 -10.04 -10.36
N CYS A 353 1.20 -11.16 -9.64
CA CYS A 353 0.87 -12.45 -10.24
C CYS A 353 -0.47 -12.39 -10.98
N ALA A 354 -1.53 -11.84 -10.36
CA ALA A 354 -2.84 -11.73 -10.98
C ALA A 354 -2.82 -10.92 -12.27
N MET A 355 -2.08 -9.79 -12.30
CA MET A 355 -1.90 -8.96 -13.50
C MET A 355 -1.24 -9.72 -14.65
N LYS A 356 -0.36 -10.65 -14.36
CA LYS A 356 0.32 -11.49 -15.38
C LYS A 356 -0.44 -12.78 -15.69
N MET A 357 -1.43 -13.19 -14.86
CA MET A 357 -2.30 -14.36 -15.12
C MET A 357 -3.33 -14.07 -16.21
N TYR A 358 -3.88 -12.85 -16.25
CA TYR A 358 -5.01 -12.51 -17.11
C TYR A 358 -4.63 -11.33 -18.02
N PRO A 359 -4.39 -11.59 -19.32
CA PRO A 359 -4.22 -10.51 -20.30
C PRO A 359 -5.51 -9.67 -20.43
N ILE A 360 -5.34 -8.35 -20.57
CA ILE A 360 -6.47 -7.41 -20.64
C ILE A 360 -7.40 -7.80 -21.80
N CYS A 361 -8.68 -7.94 -21.54
CA CYS A 361 -9.77 -8.30 -22.45
C CYS A 361 -9.63 -9.67 -23.18
N GLN A 362 -8.63 -10.49 -22.89
CA GLN A 362 -8.50 -11.80 -23.54
C GLN A 362 -9.21 -12.91 -22.77
N ALA A 363 -9.38 -12.77 -21.46
CA ALA A 363 -10.02 -13.78 -20.59
C ALA A 363 -11.52 -13.51 -20.35
N GLY A 364 -12.13 -12.54 -21.03
CA GLY A 364 -13.54 -12.16 -20.91
C GLY A 364 -13.74 -10.72 -20.47
N ALA A 365 -15.00 -10.26 -20.45
CA ALA A 365 -15.36 -8.87 -20.13
C ALA A 365 -14.93 -8.43 -18.74
N ASP A 366 -14.97 -9.32 -17.75
CA ASP A 366 -14.55 -9.04 -16.35
C ASP A 366 -13.07 -8.64 -16.24
N PHE A 367 -12.26 -9.04 -17.23
CA PHE A 367 -10.82 -8.78 -17.28
C PHE A 367 -10.44 -7.64 -18.23
N CYS A 368 -11.41 -6.88 -18.74
CA CYS A 368 -11.13 -5.65 -19.49
C CYS A 368 -10.76 -4.49 -18.55
N ILE A 369 -10.33 -3.37 -19.13
CA ILE A 369 -10.04 -2.15 -18.34
C ILE A 369 -11.28 -1.77 -17.53
N ASP A 370 -11.10 -1.49 -16.24
CA ASP A 370 -12.18 -1.26 -15.28
C ASP A 370 -13.16 -2.44 -15.12
N GLY A 371 -12.78 -3.63 -15.59
CA GLY A 371 -13.58 -4.83 -15.42
C GLY A 371 -13.72 -5.24 -13.95
N GLN A 372 -14.78 -5.99 -13.65
CA GLN A 372 -15.18 -6.36 -12.30
C GLN A 372 -14.06 -7.07 -11.53
N PHE A 373 -13.29 -7.93 -12.20
CA PHE A 373 -12.18 -8.64 -11.58
C PHE A 373 -11.12 -7.69 -11.01
N TRP A 374 -10.68 -6.71 -11.80
CA TRP A 374 -9.60 -5.82 -11.41
C TRP A 374 -9.98 -4.88 -10.28
N GLN A 375 -11.20 -4.37 -10.33
CA GLN A 375 -11.72 -3.49 -9.28
C GLN A 375 -11.95 -4.24 -7.98
N LEU A 376 -12.53 -5.44 -8.07
CA LEU A 376 -12.71 -6.29 -6.90
C LEU A 376 -11.36 -6.80 -6.36
N LEU A 377 -10.39 -7.08 -7.23
CA LEU A 377 -9.03 -7.46 -6.82
C LEU A 377 -8.35 -6.32 -6.06
N SER A 378 -8.47 -5.06 -6.53
CA SER A 378 -7.97 -3.88 -5.81
C SER A 378 -8.53 -3.82 -4.39
N TYR A 379 -9.85 -3.96 -4.26
CA TYR A 379 -10.51 -4.03 -2.96
C TYR A 379 -10.02 -5.18 -2.10
N CYS A 380 -10.06 -6.40 -2.65
CA CYS A 380 -9.78 -7.63 -1.92
C CYS A 380 -8.31 -7.72 -1.47
N ALA A 381 -7.36 -7.33 -2.34
CA ALA A 381 -5.95 -7.35 -2.00
C ALA A 381 -5.60 -6.32 -0.92
N GLY A 382 -6.12 -5.10 -1.06
CA GLY A 382 -5.89 -4.05 -0.07
C GLY A 382 -6.51 -4.36 1.28
N THR A 383 -7.80 -4.66 1.33
CA THR A 383 -8.52 -4.90 2.59
C THR A 383 -8.21 -6.25 3.22
N GLY A 384 -7.90 -7.28 2.41
CA GLY A 384 -7.52 -8.61 2.85
C GLY A 384 -6.31 -8.63 3.78
N GLY A 385 -5.34 -7.73 3.55
CA GLY A 385 -4.18 -7.56 4.43
C GLY A 385 -4.51 -7.16 5.88
N SER A 386 -5.75 -6.76 6.17
CA SER A 386 -6.22 -6.47 7.53
C SER A 386 -6.76 -7.68 8.28
N ILE A 387 -7.08 -8.79 7.60
CA ILE A 387 -7.66 -9.97 8.23
C ILE A 387 -6.69 -10.56 9.26
N LEU A 388 -5.42 -10.67 8.90
CA LEU A 388 -4.33 -11.00 9.82
C LEU A 388 -3.36 -9.82 9.91
N ILE A 389 -2.80 -9.58 11.10
CA ILE A 389 -1.92 -8.42 11.32
C ILE A 389 -0.62 -8.47 10.48
N ILE A 390 -0.23 -9.65 10.02
CA ILE A 390 0.96 -9.88 9.20
C ILE A 390 0.70 -9.71 7.69
N GLY A 391 -0.56 -9.56 7.28
CA GLY A 391 -0.97 -9.56 5.87
C GLY A 391 -0.68 -8.25 5.13
N SER A 392 -0.29 -7.19 5.82
CA SER A 392 0.08 -5.91 5.20
C SER A 392 1.27 -5.28 5.89
N ALA A 393 2.05 -4.49 5.17
CA ALA A 393 3.17 -3.74 5.72
C ALA A 393 2.72 -2.83 6.88
N ALA A 394 1.56 -2.19 6.76
CA ALA A 394 0.93 -1.40 7.81
C ALA A 394 0.68 -2.23 9.09
N GLY A 395 0.12 -3.44 8.94
CA GLY A 395 -0.13 -4.35 10.06
C GLY A 395 1.15 -4.76 10.78
N VAL A 396 2.18 -5.16 10.04
CA VAL A 396 3.48 -5.60 10.60
C VAL A 396 4.13 -4.47 11.41
N VAL A 397 4.16 -3.24 10.87
CA VAL A 397 4.75 -2.10 11.56
C VAL A 397 3.95 -1.73 12.81
N VAL A 398 2.63 -1.70 12.72
CA VAL A 398 1.75 -1.42 13.88
C VAL A 398 1.90 -2.50 14.95
N MET A 399 2.01 -3.77 14.55
CA MET A 399 2.30 -4.88 15.47
C MET A 399 3.60 -4.64 16.24
N GLY A 400 4.66 -4.22 15.57
CA GLY A 400 5.95 -3.91 16.18
C GLY A 400 5.88 -2.69 17.12
N LEU A 401 5.28 -1.60 16.65
CA LEU A 401 5.17 -0.36 17.40
C LEU A 401 4.34 -0.53 18.69
N GLU A 402 3.17 -1.13 18.64
CA GLU A 402 2.28 -1.33 19.79
C GLU A 402 2.50 -2.66 20.51
N LYS A 403 3.46 -3.49 20.04
CA LYS A 403 3.73 -4.83 20.58
C LYS A 403 2.45 -5.68 20.66
N ILE A 404 1.65 -5.67 19.58
CA ILE A 404 0.44 -6.48 19.48
C ILE A 404 0.87 -7.93 19.24
N SER A 405 0.40 -8.87 20.05
CA SER A 405 0.68 -10.28 19.79
C SER A 405 -0.24 -10.80 18.67
N PHE A 406 0.31 -11.65 17.80
CA PHE A 406 -0.46 -12.30 16.74
C PHE A 406 -1.72 -13.00 17.28
N GLY A 407 -1.58 -13.76 18.39
CA GLY A 407 -2.71 -14.49 19.00
C GLY A 407 -3.82 -13.56 19.51
N TRP A 408 -3.46 -12.38 20.06
CA TRP A 408 -4.46 -11.39 20.48
C TRP A 408 -5.22 -10.83 19.29
N TYR A 409 -4.51 -10.45 18.21
CA TYR A 409 -5.13 -9.91 16.99
C TYR A 409 -6.03 -10.97 16.34
N PHE A 410 -5.52 -12.19 16.21
CA PHE A 410 -6.27 -13.30 15.62
C PHE A 410 -7.59 -13.58 16.36
N ARG A 411 -7.59 -13.55 17.68
CA ARG A 411 -8.80 -13.82 18.49
C ARG A 411 -9.77 -12.64 18.49
N ASN A 412 -9.28 -11.40 18.51
CA ASN A 412 -10.11 -10.23 18.78
C ASN A 412 -10.45 -9.44 17.51
N ILE A 413 -9.53 -9.34 16.55
CA ILE A 413 -9.65 -8.47 15.38
C ILE A 413 -9.94 -9.24 14.10
N THR A 414 -9.31 -10.40 13.88
CA THR A 414 -9.51 -11.20 12.66
C THR A 414 -10.99 -11.45 12.33
N PRO A 415 -11.87 -11.87 13.28
CA PRO A 415 -13.29 -12.06 12.97
C PRO A 415 -13.99 -10.75 12.57
N ILE A 416 -13.57 -9.63 13.17
CA ILE A 416 -14.11 -8.30 12.91
C ILE A 416 -13.67 -7.80 11.52
N ALA A 417 -12.38 -7.93 11.22
CA ALA A 417 -11.81 -7.56 9.93
C ALA A 417 -12.38 -8.43 8.80
N LEU A 418 -12.56 -9.74 9.05
CA LEU A 418 -13.19 -10.66 8.09
C LEU A 418 -14.65 -10.27 7.81
N ALA A 419 -15.42 -9.88 8.82
CA ALA A 419 -16.78 -9.38 8.64
C ALA A 419 -16.79 -8.11 7.77
N GLY A 420 -15.85 -7.18 7.98
CA GLY A 420 -15.66 -6.00 7.13
C GLY A 420 -15.30 -6.39 5.69
N TYR A 421 -14.34 -7.28 5.51
CA TYR A 421 -13.91 -7.80 4.21
C TYR A 421 -15.07 -8.41 3.41
N LEU A 422 -15.81 -9.32 4.03
CA LEU A 422 -16.96 -9.98 3.37
C LEU A 422 -18.10 -9.02 3.08
N SER A 423 -18.36 -8.04 3.97
CA SER A 423 -19.39 -7.01 3.75
C SER A 423 -19.08 -6.12 2.55
N GLY A 424 -17.81 -5.82 2.30
CA GLY A 424 -17.42 -5.06 1.11
C GLY A 424 -17.56 -5.88 -0.17
N ILE A 425 -17.18 -7.17 -0.18
CA ILE A 425 -17.45 -8.05 -1.33
C ILE A 425 -18.96 -8.13 -1.61
N LEU A 426 -19.77 -8.31 -0.58
CA LEU A 426 -21.22 -8.34 -0.71
C LEU A 426 -21.79 -7.03 -1.25
N SER A 427 -21.29 -5.88 -0.74
CA SER A 427 -21.74 -4.57 -1.24
C SER A 427 -21.33 -4.33 -2.69
N TYR A 428 -20.13 -4.77 -3.09
CA TYR A 428 -19.68 -4.72 -4.47
C TYR A 428 -20.58 -5.54 -5.38
N TRP A 429 -20.88 -6.78 -4.96
CA TRP A 429 -21.78 -7.68 -5.71
C TRP A 429 -23.19 -7.07 -5.86
N LEU A 430 -23.76 -6.53 -4.77
CA LEU A 430 -25.09 -5.90 -4.81
C LEU A 430 -25.14 -4.70 -5.77
N LEU A 431 -24.10 -3.89 -5.84
CA LEU A 431 -24.02 -2.71 -6.71
C LEU A 431 -23.90 -3.09 -8.21
N HIS A 432 -23.38 -4.27 -8.52
CA HIS A 432 -23.16 -4.71 -9.91
C HIS A 432 -24.14 -5.80 -10.36
N ALA A 433 -24.95 -6.35 -9.45
CA ALA A 433 -26.01 -7.31 -9.74
C ALA A 433 -27.38 -6.64 -9.99
N LEU A 434 -27.52 -5.38 -9.61
CA LEU A 434 -28.69 -4.52 -9.85
C LEU A 434 -28.45 -3.62 -11.04
#